data_035fb7b0c9368f51ab905be3a7bae71d
#
_entry.id   035fb7b0c9368f51ab905be3a7bae71d
#
_cell.length_a   1.000
_cell.length_b   1.000
_cell.length_c   1.000
_cell.angle_alpha   90.00
_cell.angle_beta   90.00
_cell.angle_gamma   90.00
#
_symmetry.space_group_name_H-M   'P 1'
#
loop_
_entity.id
_entity.type
_entity.pdbx_description
1 polymer ?
#
loop_
_entity_poly.entity_id
_entity_poly.type
_entity_poly.pdbx_seq_one_letter_code
_entity_poly.pdbx_strand_id
1 'polypeptide(L)'
;MKRILITLFLLSSFSIGICSAQSTQEAELNNNENSLLWRISGNGLQHDSYLLGTMHNVGRTFLDSISGFRKAFNAAKQVAIECDAYDLDNQEIDLAEYVYMPQDSTYATLYSDSDFQFVDSILREGNPQYFKYKPMFWCSFFTSMIVYQNIRGKETGMDRFILLIGEQNYKKTLFMETLEEVNKRTAYLDSLRYSINLKYQAASLKAILQYPETFSASMNLASKLYKEQSMSGLMAIDSLNKQNMNFSELENIQNEEKQHFKKMTEHFFEILGSRRNEQWMSNIIPMIHEDSSLIAVGAGHLIGPDGLIAKLRERGYKVEPIR
;
A
#
# COMPACT_ATOMS: atom_id res chain seq x y z
N MET A 1 -8.04 17.52 10.42
CA MET A 1 -7.33 17.41 9.15
C MET A 1 -5.91 16.84 9.29
N LYS A 2 -5.05 17.33 10.19
CA LYS A 2 -3.64 16.85 10.34
C LYS A 2 -3.52 15.33 10.58
N ARG A 3 -4.34 14.73 11.46
CA ARG A 3 -4.26 13.30 11.82
C ARG A 3 -4.67 12.32 10.70
N ILE A 4 -5.49 12.76 9.76
CA ILE A 4 -5.97 11.92 8.65
C ILE A 4 -4.91 11.75 7.56
N LEU A 5 -4.01 12.72 7.40
CA LEU A 5 -3.01 12.74 6.34
C LEU A 5 -1.89 11.71 6.51
N ILE A 6 -1.45 11.37 7.73
CA ILE A 6 -0.30 10.48 7.95
C ILE A 6 -0.65 9.01 7.67
N THR A 7 -1.69 8.49 8.30
CA THR A 7 -2.11 7.09 8.13
C THR A 7 -2.54 6.79 6.69
N LEU A 8 -3.09 7.79 6.01
CA LEU A 8 -3.55 7.68 4.63
C LEU A 8 -2.43 7.90 3.59
N PHE A 9 -1.34 8.57 3.94
CA PHE A 9 -0.17 8.75 3.07
C PHE A 9 0.53 7.43 2.76
N LEU A 10 0.57 6.51 3.72
CA LEU A 10 1.08 5.14 3.54
C LEU A 10 0.14 4.27 2.69
N LEU A 11 -1.17 4.56 2.71
CA LEU A 11 -2.20 3.83 1.97
C LEU A 11 -2.31 4.25 0.49
N SER A 12 -1.96 5.49 0.14
CA SER A 12 -2.07 6.02 -1.22
C SER A 12 -1.05 5.45 -2.20
N SER A 13 -0.09 4.66 -1.72
CA SER A 13 0.96 4.04 -2.54
C SER A 13 0.45 2.98 -3.52
N PHE A 14 -0.78 2.47 -3.35
CA PHE A 14 -1.37 1.41 -4.17
C PHE A 14 -2.34 1.88 -5.28
N SER A 15 -2.57 3.19 -5.44
CA SER A 15 -3.74 3.66 -6.19
C SER A 15 -3.44 4.63 -7.33
N ILE A 16 -2.42 4.39 -8.13
CA ILE A 16 -2.26 5.13 -9.40
C ILE A 16 -2.20 4.14 -10.56
N GLY A 17 -3.37 3.68 -10.97
CA GLY A 17 -3.52 2.87 -12.18
C GLY A 17 -4.92 3.01 -12.73
N ILE A 18 -5.09 3.78 -13.81
CA ILE A 18 -6.35 3.84 -14.57
C ILE A 18 -6.47 2.56 -15.37
N CYS A 19 -7.55 1.84 -15.17
CA CYS A 19 -7.84 0.55 -15.77
C CYS A 19 -8.34 0.72 -17.21
N SER A 20 -7.60 0.25 -18.19
CA SER A 20 -8.15 -0.18 -19.47
C SER A 20 -8.05 -1.71 -19.56
N ALA A 21 -9.19 -2.37 -19.63
CA ALA A 21 -9.28 -3.83 -19.68
C ALA A 21 -8.83 -4.33 -21.05
N GLN A 22 -7.64 -4.94 -21.12
CA GLN A 22 -7.30 -5.90 -22.19
C GLN A 22 -6.70 -7.15 -21.55
N SER A 23 -7.21 -8.28 -22.00
CA SER A 23 -6.90 -9.63 -21.55
C SER A 23 -5.40 -9.93 -21.58
N THR A 24 -4.83 -10.27 -20.44
CA THR A 24 -3.47 -10.82 -20.35
C THR A 24 -3.51 -12.26 -19.86
N GLN A 25 -2.65 -13.09 -20.45
CA GLN A 25 -2.43 -14.49 -20.09
C GLN A 25 -2.29 -14.65 -18.58
N GLU A 26 -3.18 -15.45 -18.01
CA GLU A 26 -3.15 -15.87 -16.63
C GLU A 26 -1.83 -16.60 -16.34
N ALA A 27 -1.05 -16.07 -15.43
CA ALA A 27 -0.10 -16.88 -14.71
C ALA A 27 -0.93 -17.85 -13.86
N GLU A 28 -1.03 -19.11 -14.27
CA GLU A 28 -1.66 -20.20 -13.53
C GLU A 28 -0.93 -20.39 -12.20
N LEU A 29 -1.31 -19.60 -11.19
CA LEU A 29 -1.12 -20.03 -9.81
C LEU A 29 -2.10 -21.19 -9.59
N ASN A 30 -1.57 -22.32 -9.16
CA ASN A 30 -2.39 -23.43 -8.72
C ASN A 30 -3.47 -22.89 -7.76
N ASN A 31 -4.75 -23.10 -8.06
CA ASN A 31 -5.88 -22.79 -7.18
C ASN A 31 -5.70 -23.35 -5.75
N ASN A 32 -4.71 -24.20 -5.56
CA ASN A 32 -4.28 -24.79 -4.30
C ASN A 32 -3.47 -23.85 -3.39
N GLU A 33 -3.15 -22.63 -3.78
CA GLU A 33 -2.37 -21.68 -2.96
C GLU A 33 -3.16 -20.42 -2.55
N ASN A 34 -4.48 -20.40 -2.77
CA ASN A 34 -5.32 -19.30 -2.32
C ASN A 34 -5.55 -19.38 -0.80
N SER A 35 -4.84 -18.57 -0.04
CA SER A 35 -5.01 -18.37 1.41
C SER A 35 -4.36 -17.07 1.84
N LEU A 36 -4.94 -16.40 2.83
CA LEU A 36 -4.33 -15.27 3.50
C LEU A 36 -3.48 -15.68 4.71
N LEU A 37 -3.63 -16.91 5.20
CA LEU A 37 -2.90 -17.43 6.34
C LEU A 37 -2.05 -18.64 5.93
N TRP A 38 -0.76 -18.59 6.28
CA TRP A 38 0.24 -19.58 5.93
C TRP A 38 0.98 -20.09 7.15
N ARG A 39 1.26 -21.38 7.21
CA ARG A 39 2.08 -22.00 8.23
C ARG A 39 3.54 -22.09 7.75
N ILE A 40 4.46 -21.69 8.61
CA ILE A 40 5.90 -21.79 8.41
C ILE A 40 6.41 -22.89 9.33
N SER A 41 7.09 -23.90 8.77
CA SER A 41 7.63 -25.05 9.51
C SER A 41 8.91 -25.58 8.90
N GLY A 42 9.55 -26.54 9.54
CA GLY A 42 10.77 -27.17 9.06
C GLY A 42 12.01 -26.31 9.33
N ASN A 43 13.11 -26.62 8.63
CA ASN A 43 14.39 -25.90 8.69
C ASN A 43 14.90 -25.62 10.13
N GLY A 44 14.77 -26.60 11.03
CA GLY A 44 15.23 -26.47 12.42
C GLY A 44 14.32 -25.73 13.38
N LEU A 45 13.15 -25.26 12.93
CA LEU A 45 12.17 -24.64 13.82
C LEU A 45 11.66 -25.64 14.87
N GLN A 46 11.61 -25.19 16.12
CA GLN A 46 11.06 -25.97 17.23
C GLN A 46 9.53 -25.92 17.28
N HIS A 47 8.96 -24.86 16.75
CA HIS A 47 7.52 -24.60 16.71
C HIS A 47 7.12 -24.04 15.34
N ASP A 48 5.88 -24.31 14.94
CA ASP A 48 5.32 -23.67 13.75
C ASP A 48 5.13 -22.18 13.99
N SER A 49 5.39 -21.38 12.97
CA SER A 49 5.05 -19.96 12.91
C SER A 49 4.05 -19.71 11.80
N TYR A 50 3.49 -18.50 11.74
CA TYR A 50 2.41 -18.19 10.83
C TYR A 50 2.66 -16.84 10.14
N LEU A 51 2.31 -16.77 8.86
CA LEU A 51 2.36 -15.56 8.06
C LEU A 51 0.94 -15.21 7.63
N LEU A 52 0.47 -14.01 7.93
CA LEU A 52 -0.87 -13.52 7.64
C LEU A 52 -0.80 -12.30 6.72
N GLY A 53 -1.50 -12.38 5.59
CA GLY A 53 -1.72 -11.22 4.72
C GLY A 53 -2.88 -10.37 5.23
N THR A 54 -2.64 -9.10 5.51
CA THR A 54 -3.64 -8.11 5.93
C THR A 54 -4.00 -7.15 4.81
N MET A 55 -5.05 -6.36 4.99
CA MET A 55 -5.44 -5.28 4.10
C MET A 55 -6.01 -4.11 4.92
N HIS A 56 -5.37 -2.95 4.83
CA HIS A 56 -5.70 -1.79 5.68
C HIS A 56 -7.14 -1.27 5.54
N ASN A 57 -7.76 -1.42 4.36
CA ASN A 57 -9.14 -1.00 4.13
C ASN A 57 -10.19 -2.08 4.44
N VAL A 58 -9.77 -3.19 5.06
CA VAL A 58 -10.65 -4.26 5.55
C VAL A 58 -10.68 -4.24 7.06
N GLY A 59 -11.89 -4.25 7.64
CA GLY A 59 -12.07 -4.19 9.08
C GLY A 59 -11.69 -5.50 9.80
N ARG A 60 -11.41 -5.38 11.09
CA ARG A 60 -10.96 -6.47 11.98
C ARG A 60 -11.87 -7.70 11.99
N THR A 61 -13.19 -7.52 11.81
CA THR A 61 -14.15 -8.65 11.83
C THR A 61 -13.88 -9.67 10.73
N PHE A 62 -13.22 -9.27 9.64
CA PHE A 62 -12.84 -10.18 8.59
C PHE A 62 -11.80 -11.22 9.04
N LEU A 63 -11.00 -10.96 10.07
CA LEU A 63 -10.05 -11.93 10.63
C LEU A 63 -10.75 -13.24 11.04
N ASP A 64 -11.97 -13.16 11.54
CA ASP A 64 -12.76 -14.34 11.90
C ASP A 64 -13.21 -15.18 10.71
N SER A 65 -13.19 -14.60 9.51
CA SER A 65 -13.48 -15.30 8.24
C SER A 65 -12.25 -15.98 7.64
N ILE A 66 -11.05 -15.71 8.16
CA ILE A 66 -9.81 -16.36 7.72
C ILE A 66 -9.67 -17.69 8.44
N SER A 67 -9.76 -18.79 7.68
CA SER A 67 -9.66 -20.14 8.24
C SER A 67 -8.38 -20.30 9.06
N GLY A 68 -8.50 -20.83 10.26
CA GLY A 68 -7.38 -21.09 11.15
C GLY A 68 -6.79 -19.87 11.86
N PHE A 69 -7.25 -18.63 11.63
CA PHE A 69 -6.67 -17.43 12.25
C PHE A 69 -6.64 -17.52 13.77
N ARG A 70 -7.76 -17.83 14.43
CA ARG A 70 -7.82 -17.93 15.90
C ARG A 70 -6.88 -19.01 16.43
N LYS A 71 -6.75 -20.15 15.71
CA LYS A 71 -5.84 -21.23 16.10
C LYS A 71 -4.37 -20.78 15.98
N ALA A 72 -4.02 -20.15 14.89
CA ALA A 72 -2.68 -19.61 14.67
C ALA A 72 -2.33 -18.53 15.70
N PHE A 73 -3.24 -17.57 15.94
CA PHE A 73 -3.07 -16.54 16.95
C PHE A 73 -2.86 -17.15 18.35
N ASN A 74 -3.67 -18.12 18.75
CA ASN A 74 -3.54 -18.76 20.06
C ASN A 74 -2.25 -19.56 20.21
N ALA A 75 -1.79 -20.22 19.15
CA ALA A 75 -0.54 -21.00 19.14
C ALA A 75 0.70 -20.10 19.19
N ALA A 76 0.65 -18.93 18.57
CA ALA A 76 1.77 -18.00 18.56
C ALA A 76 2.05 -17.43 19.95
N LYS A 77 3.31 -17.37 20.35
CA LYS A 77 3.79 -16.71 21.58
C LYS A 77 4.07 -15.22 21.36
N GLN A 78 4.39 -14.86 20.14
CA GLN A 78 4.68 -13.50 19.75
C GLN A 78 3.91 -13.10 18.50
N VAL A 79 3.64 -11.80 18.37
CA VAL A 79 2.92 -11.20 17.25
C VAL A 79 3.81 -10.13 16.65
N ALA A 80 3.91 -10.10 15.33
CA ALA A 80 4.66 -9.07 14.63
C ALA A 80 3.77 -8.41 13.57
N ILE A 81 3.90 -7.09 13.45
CA ILE A 81 3.28 -6.28 12.40
C ILE A 81 4.35 -5.42 11.71
N GLU A 82 4.00 -4.73 10.63
CA GLU A 82 4.97 -3.95 9.84
C GLU A 82 5.68 -2.87 10.67
N CYS A 83 4.94 -2.04 11.38
CA CYS A 83 5.48 -0.96 12.21
C CYS A 83 4.51 -0.60 13.33
N ASP A 84 4.97 0.19 14.32
CA ASP A 84 4.10 0.67 15.39
C ASP A 84 3.07 1.68 14.87
N ALA A 85 1.82 1.20 14.74
CA ALA A 85 0.72 2.02 14.25
C ALA A 85 0.31 3.15 15.22
N TYR A 86 0.62 3.02 16.53
CA TYR A 86 0.33 4.08 17.52
C TYR A 86 1.26 5.26 17.35
N ASP A 87 2.54 5.00 17.12
CA ASP A 87 3.54 6.03 16.90
C ASP A 87 3.30 6.79 15.60
N LEU A 88 2.88 6.09 14.52
CA LEU A 88 2.51 6.73 13.27
C LEU A 88 1.35 7.72 13.42
N ASP A 89 0.33 7.37 14.20
CA ASP A 89 -0.85 8.21 14.43
C ASP A 89 -0.53 9.50 15.21
N ASN A 90 0.56 9.53 15.96
CA ASN A 90 0.95 10.63 16.84
C ASN A 90 1.98 11.59 16.23
N GLN A 91 2.46 11.34 15.02
CA GLN A 91 3.44 12.21 14.39
C GLN A 91 2.87 13.56 13.96
N GLU A 92 3.65 14.62 14.16
CA GLU A 92 3.40 15.91 13.52
C GLU A 92 3.92 15.86 12.08
N ILE A 93 3.07 16.27 11.13
CA ILE A 93 3.47 16.41 9.73
C ILE A 93 4.12 17.80 9.59
N ASP A 94 5.41 17.82 9.39
CA ASP A 94 6.07 18.96 8.81
C ASP A 94 6.03 18.83 7.28
N LEU A 95 5.34 19.77 6.62
CA LEU A 95 5.28 19.77 5.16
C LEU A 95 6.62 20.21 4.60
N ALA A 96 7.35 19.29 4.01
CA ALA A 96 8.62 19.57 3.39
C ALA A 96 8.48 20.63 2.27
N GLU A 97 9.52 21.40 2.06
CA GLU A 97 9.55 22.52 1.11
C GLU A 97 9.14 22.09 -0.33
N TYR A 98 9.43 20.84 -0.69
CA TYR A 98 9.10 20.32 -2.04
C TYR A 98 7.61 20.21 -2.34
N VAL A 99 6.70 20.32 -1.36
CA VAL A 99 5.24 20.28 -1.62
C VAL A 99 4.69 21.60 -2.16
N TYR A 100 5.43 22.70 -1.99
CA TYR A 100 4.98 24.01 -2.39
C TYR A 100 5.21 24.27 -3.88
N MET A 101 4.31 25.08 -4.44
CA MET A 101 4.38 25.48 -5.85
C MET A 101 5.61 26.37 -6.07
N PRO A 102 6.42 26.16 -7.14
CA PRO A 102 7.49 27.07 -7.50
C PRO A 102 6.98 28.46 -7.82
N GLN A 103 7.77 29.50 -7.52
CA GLN A 103 7.36 30.91 -7.69
C GLN A 103 7.09 31.31 -9.14
N ASP A 104 7.71 30.62 -10.10
CA ASP A 104 7.58 30.82 -11.54
C ASP A 104 6.44 30.05 -12.20
N SER A 105 5.68 29.30 -11.43
CA SER A 105 4.64 28.40 -11.92
C SER A 105 3.27 28.73 -11.30
N THR A 106 2.21 28.58 -12.08
CA THR A 106 0.84 28.77 -11.61
C THR A 106 -0.08 27.68 -12.17
N TYR A 107 -1.21 27.44 -11.52
CA TYR A 107 -2.20 26.48 -12.02
C TYR A 107 -2.72 26.89 -13.41
N ALA A 108 -2.89 28.18 -13.69
CA ALA A 108 -3.32 28.67 -14.99
C ALA A 108 -2.32 28.31 -16.13
N THR A 109 -1.02 28.14 -15.82
CA THR A 109 -0.02 27.75 -16.84
C THR A 109 0.08 26.24 -17.04
N LEU A 110 -0.55 25.44 -16.15
CA LEU A 110 -0.51 23.99 -16.21
C LEU A 110 -1.68 23.36 -16.97
N TYR A 111 -2.77 24.12 -17.16
CA TYR A 111 -4.02 23.66 -17.76
C TYR A 111 -4.42 24.52 -18.95
N SER A 112 -5.34 24.01 -19.77
CA SER A 112 -6.14 24.84 -20.66
C SER A 112 -7.13 25.72 -19.85
N ASP A 113 -7.68 26.79 -20.43
CA ASP A 113 -8.62 27.67 -19.73
C ASP A 113 -9.82 26.91 -19.16
N SER A 114 -10.38 25.95 -19.92
CA SER A 114 -11.51 25.15 -19.49
C SER A 114 -11.15 24.18 -18.36
N ASP A 115 -9.98 23.54 -18.43
CA ASP A 115 -9.50 22.63 -17.39
C ASP A 115 -9.13 23.39 -16.12
N PHE A 116 -8.54 24.58 -16.28
CA PHE A 116 -8.25 25.44 -15.14
C PHE A 116 -9.54 25.85 -14.40
N GLN A 117 -10.58 26.29 -15.12
CA GLN A 117 -11.86 26.63 -14.52
C GLN A 117 -12.47 25.44 -13.78
N PHE A 118 -12.41 24.24 -14.34
CA PHE A 118 -12.90 23.02 -13.70
C PHE A 118 -12.14 22.73 -12.40
N VAL A 119 -10.81 22.68 -12.45
CA VAL A 119 -9.97 22.36 -11.27
C VAL A 119 -10.06 23.46 -10.22
N ASP A 120 -10.02 24.74 -10.61
CA ASP A 120 -10.13 25.89 -9.72
C ASP A 120 -11.47 25.89 -8.98
N SER A 121 -12.58 25.59 -9.65
CA SER A 121 -13.91 25.56 -9.02
C SER A 121 -13.97 24.59 -7.85
N ILE A 122 -13.39 23.39 -8.01
CA ILE A 122 -13.41 22.35 -6.97
C ILE A 122 -12.41 22.67 -5.84
N LEU A 123 -11.17 23.03 -6.19
CA LEU A 123 -10.15 23.25 -5.18
C LEU A 123 -10.38 24.50 -4.35
N ARG A 124 -10.88 25.57 -4.99
CA ARG A 124 -11.17 26.86 -4.33
C ARG A 124 -12.27 26.75 -3.30
N GLU A 125 -13.30 25.95 -3.57
CA GLU A 125 -14.36 25.67 -2.61
C GLU A 125 -13.82 25.02 -1.34
N GLY A 126 -12.93 24.04 -1.47
CA GLY A 126 -12.32 23.33 -0.34
C GLY A 126 -11.21 24.12 0.36
N ASN A 127 -10.38 24.85 -0.39
CA ASN A 127 -9.26 25.64 0.13
C ASN A 127 -8.93 26.83 -0.80
N PRO A 128 -9.30 28.07 -0.45
CA PRO A 128 -8.98 29.25 -1.27
C PRO A 128 -7.48 29.49 -1.53
N GLN A 129 -6.61 28.87 -0.76
CA GLN A 129 -5.15 28.96 -0.92
C GLN A 129 -4.53 27.70 -1.56
N TYR A 130 -5.34 26.90 -2.27
CA TYR A 130 -4.89 25.64 -2.89
C TYR A 130 -3.68 25.81 -3.81
N PHE A 131 -3.57 26.95 -4.48
CA PHE A 131 -2.51 27.28 -5.43
C PHE A 131 -1.10 27.36 -4.81
N LYS A 132 -0.99 27.41 -3.48
CA LYS A 132 0.29 27.36 -2.79
C LYS A 132 0.99 26.00 -2.88
N TYR A 133 0.23 24.93 -3.14
CA TYR A 133 0.72 23.57 -3.17
C TYR A 133 0.79 23.04 -4.60
N LYS A 134 1.75 22.17 -4.89
CA LYS A 134 1.82 21.44 -6.16
C LYS A 134 0.57 20.58 -6.37
N PRO A 135 0.17 20.29 -7.62
CA PRO A 135 -0.98 19.44 -7.89
C PRO A 135 -0.88 18.05 -7.24
N MET A 136 0.33 17.50 -7.08
CA MET A 136 0.56 16.21 -6.40
C MET A 136 0.11 16.20 -4.93
N PHE A 137 0.18 17.34 -4.24
CA PHE A 137 -0.36 17.46 -2.87
C PHE A 137 -1.86 17.16 -2.86
N TRP A 138 -2.59 17.71 -3.81
CA TRP A 138 -4.04 17.48 -3.94
C TRP A 138 -4.36 16.08 -4.46
N CYS A 139 -3.52 15.52 -5.35
CA CYS A 139 -3.65 14.11 -5.74
C CYS A 139 -3.60 13.22 -4.50
N SER A 140 -2.61 13.39 -3.64
CA SER A 140 -2.46 12.62 -2.40
C SER A 140 -3.64 12.86 -1.44
N PHE A 141 -4.10 14.09 -1.31
CA PHE A 141 -5.24 14.46 -0.46
C PHE A 141 -6.53 13.77 -0.94
N PHE A 142 -6.89 13.89 -2.21
CA PHE A 142 -8.13 13.31 -2.73
C PHE A 142 -8.09 11.77 -2.75
N THR A 143 -6.96 11.18 -3.12
CA THR A 143 -6.78 9.73 -3.03
C THR A 143 -6.97 9.24 -1.59
N SER A 144 -6.39 9.95 -0.62
CA SER A 144 -6.57 9.66 0.80
C SER A 144 -8.03 9.80 1.26
N MET A 145 -8.73 10.83 0.78
CA MET A 145 -10.17 11.00 1.06
C MET A 145 -11.02 9.85 0.50
N ILE A 146 -10.73 9.40 -0.73
CA ILE A 146 -11.42 8.25 -1.34
C ILE A 146 -11.18 6.99 -0.51
N VAL A 147 -9.93 6.73 -0.11
CA VAL A 147 -9.58 5.60 0.78
C VAL A 147 -10.34 5.71 2.09
N TYR A 148 -10.30 6.88 2.74
CA TYR A 148 -10.96 7.11 4.02
C TYR A 148 -12.48 6.93 3.95
N GLN A 149 -13.14 7.41 2.89
CA GLN A 149 -14.58 7.21 2.70
C GLN A 149 -14.94 5.73 2.58
N ASN A 150 -14.09 4.93 1.94
CA ASN A 150 -14.29 3.47 1.86
C ASN A 150 -14.10 2.75 3.21
N ILE A 151 -13.36 3.37 4.15
CA ILE A 151 -13.13 2.82 5.51
C ILE A 151 -14.09 3.45 6.53
N ARG A 152 -14.66 4.63 6.25
CA ARG A 152 -15.42 5.45 7.20
C ARG A 152 -16.59 4.68 7.80
N GLY A 153 -16.70 4.74 9.14
CA GLY A 153 -17.71 4.03 9.91
C GLY A 153 -17.44 2.54 10.07
N LYS A 154 -16.32 2.05 9.56
CA LYS A 154 -15.85 0.68 9.73
C LYS A 154 -14.97 0.56 10.97
N GLU A 155 -14.70 -0.66 11.29
CA GLU A 155 -13.97 -1.08 12.48
C GLU A 155 -12.49 -0.69 12.42
N THR A 156 -11.78 -0.90 13.51
CA THR A 156 -10.32 -0.85 13.59
C THR A 156 -9.71 -1.73 12.48
N GLY A 157 -8.67 -1.25 11.82
CA GLY A 157 -7.93 -2.02 10.82
C GLY A 157 -7.34 -3.30 11.40
N MET A 158 -7.09 -4.28 10.54
CA MET A 158 -6.64 -5.63 10.95
C MET A 158 -5.32 -5.58 11.72
N ASP A 159 -4.32 -4.85 11.20
CA ASP A 159 -2.97 -4.78 11.80
C ASP A 159 -3.01 -4.24 13.22
N ARG A 160 -3.67 -3.10 13.41
CA ARG A 160 -3.86 -2.48 14.73
C ARG A 160 -4.63 -3.38 15.70
N PHE A 161 -5.63 -4.09 15.19
CA PHE A 161 -6.39 -5.03 16.02
C PHE A 161 -5.55 -6.23 16.44
N ILE A 162 -4.72 -6.79 15.54
CA ILE A 162 -3.80 -7.90 15.85
C ILE A 162 -2.81 -7.47 16.93
N LEU A 163 -2.25 -6.26 16.83
CA LEU A 163 -1.38 -5.70 17.88
C LEU A 163 -2.11 -5.62 19.20
N LEU A 164 -3.29 -4.99 19.25
CA LEU A 164 -4.11 -4.84 20.44
C LEU A 164 -4.42 -6.16 21.13
N ILE A 165 -4.90 -7.16 20.38
CA ILE A 165 -5.21 -8.47 20.99
C ILE A 165 -3.94 -9.22 21.39
N GLY A 166 -2.82 -8.99 20.72
CA GLY A 166 -1.51 -9.51 21.11
C GLY A 166 -1.13 -9.00 22.50
N GLU A 167 -1.18 -7.69 22.73
CA GLU A 167 -0.91 -7.04 24.00
C GLU A 167 -1.89 -7.50 25.09
N GLN A 168 -3.19 -7.55 24.81
CA GLN A 168 -4.21 -8.01 25.75
C GLN A 168 -4.03 -9.47 26.16
N ASN A 169 -3.41 -10.30 25.33
CA ASN A 169 -3.11 -11.69 25.61
C ASN A 169 -1.66 -11.91 26.08
N TYR A 170 -0.96 -10.83 26.49
CA TYR A 170 0.40 -10.86 27.02
C TYR A 170 1.41 -11.53 26.07
N LYS A 171 1.18 -11.43 24.75
CA LYS A 171 2.13 -11.90 23.75
C LYS A 171 3.23 -10.84 23.56
N LYS A 172 4.44 -11.28 23.26
CA LYS A 172 5.52 -10.38 22.84
C LYS A 172 5.12 -9.74 21.52
N THR A 173 5.09 -8.41 21.47
CA THR A 173 4.80 -7.64 20.26
C THR A 173 6.10 -7.16 19.61
N LEU A 174 6.17 -7.27 18.30
CA LEU A 174 7.35 -7.00 17.50
C LEU A 174 6.99 -6.22 16.24
N PHE A 175 7.94 -5.51 15.67
CA PHE A 175 7.78 -4.72 14.48
C PHE A 175 8.84 -5.10 13.44
N MET A 176 8.43 -5.15 12.15
CA MET A 176 9.34 -5.42 11.04
C MET A 176 10.24 -4.22 10.75
N GLU A 177 9.76 -3.01 11.03
CA GLU A 177 10.43 -1.75 10.76
C GLU A 177 10.31 -0.81 11.96
N THR A 178 11.31 0.02 12.13
CA THR A 178 11.27 1.15 13.06
C THR A 178 10.55 2.34 12.43
N LEU A 179 10.03 3.23 13.29
CA LEU A 179 9.42 4.47 12.84
C LEU A 179 10.40 5.34 12.03
N GLU A 180 11.68 5.35 12.38
CA GLU A 180 12.72 6.08 11.66
C GLU A 180 12.89 5.55 10.22
N GLU A 181 12.89 4.23 10.02
CA GLU A 181 12.95 3.60 8.69
C GLU A 181 11.73 3.93 7.86
N VAL A 182 10.53 3.88 8.46
CA VAL A 182 9.29 4.27 7.79
C VAL A 182 9.35 5.73 7.34
N ASN A 183 9.78 6.64 8.22
CA ASN A 183 9.87 8.06 7.93
C ASN A 183 10.89 8.37 6.83
N LYS A 184 12.09 7.79 6.90
CA LYS A 184 13.11 7.95 5.86
C LYS A 184 12.61 7.48 4.50
N ARG A 185 11.96 6.32 4.47
CA ARG A 185 11.37 5.77 3.24
C ARG A 185 10.27 6.68 2.70
N THR A 186 9.35 7.13 3.54
CA THR A 186 8.25 8.01 3.16
C THR A 186 8.77 9.33 2.60
N ALA A 187 9.70 9.98 3.28
CA ALA A 187 10.30 11.22 2.83
C ALA A 187 11.02 11.06 1.47
N TYR A 188 11.71 9.93 1.26
CA TYR A 188 12.36 9.63 -0.01
C TYR A 188 11.33 9.42 -1.13
N LEU A 189 10.30 8.61 -0.90
CA LEU A 189 9.24 8.36 -1.89
C LEU A 189 8.46 9.63 -2.24
N ASP A 190 8.25 10.50 -1.25
CA ASP A 190 7.62 11.78 -1.49
C ASP A 190 8.52 12.71 -2.31
N SER A 191 9.81 12.76 -2.02
CA SER A 191 10.75 13.53 -2.83
C SER A 191 10.71 13.12 -4.30
N LEU A 192 10.63 11.81 -4.58
CA LEU A 192 10.48 11.28 -5.94
C LEU A 192 9.14 11.70 -6.56
N ARG A 193 8.04 11.53 -5.82
CA ARG A 193 6.69 11.85 -6.28
C ARG A 193 6.53 13.34 -6.63
N TYR A 194 7.05 14.21 -5.78
CA TYR A 194 6.99 15.66 -5.99
C TYR A 194 8.01 16.19 -7.01
N SER A 195 8.99 15.37 -7.42
CA SER A 195 9.92 15.70 -8.51
C SER A 195 9.33 15.51 -9.92
N ILE A 196 8.18 14.84 -10.02
CA ILE A 196 7.46 14.66 -11.29
C ILE A 196 7.15 16.04 -11.91
N ASN A 197 7.23 16.14 -13.23
CA ASN A 197 6.89 17.36 -13.96
C ASN A 197 5.50 17.88 -13.57
N LEU A 198 5.37 19.19 -13.32
CA LEU A 198 4.13 19.81 -12.84
C LEU A 198 2.93 19.59 -13.77
N LYS A 199 3.15 19.52 -15.10
CA LYS A 199 2.07 19.22 -16.05
C LYS A 199 1.49 17.82 -15.85
N TYR A 200 2.33 16.85 -15.47
CA TYR A 200 1.87 15.49 -15.16
C TYR A 200 1.13 15.42 -13.85
N GLN A 201 1.65 16.12 -12.83
CA GLN A 201 0.94 16.26 -11.58
C GLN A 201 -0.44 16.90 -11.81
N ALA A 202 -0.51 17.92 -12.66
CA ALA A 202 -1.76 18.60 -13.01
C ALA A 202 -2.74 17.68 -13.76
N ALA A 203 -2.27 16.93 -14.74
CA ALA A 203 -3.08 15.97 -15.48
C ALA A 203 -3.63 14.86 -14.55
N SER A 204 -2.79 14.34 -13.64
CA SER A 204 -3.20 13.35 -12.64
C SER A 204 -4.26 13.92 -11.70
N LEU A 205 -4.09 15.15 -11.23
CA LEU A 205 -5.09 15.82 -10.39
C LEU A 205 -6.43 15.97 -11.11
N LYS A 206 -6.41 16.46 -12.35
CA LYS A 206 -7.62 16.58 -13.17
C LYS A 206 -8.33 15.24 -13.31
N ALA A 207 -7.60 14.15 -13.61
CA ALA A 207 -8.18 12.82 -13.76
C ALA A 207 -8.84 12.33 -12.46
N ILE A 208 -8.20 12.54 -11.30
CA ILE A 208 -8.78 12.19 -9.98
C ILE A 208 -10.07 12.97 -9.72
N LEU A 209 -10.08 14.25 -10.04
CA LEU A 209 -11.26 15.11 -9.82
C LEU A 209 -12.40 14.79 -10.80
N GLN A 210 -12.07 14.40 -12.03
CA GLN A 210 -13.04 14.10 -13.08
C GLN A 210 -13.64 12.69 -12.96
N TYR A 211 -12.84 11.71 -12.48
CA TYR A 211 -13.23 10.30 -12.43
C TYR A 211 -12.92 9.65 -11.07
N PRO A 212 -13.43 10.20 -9.95
CA PRO A 212 -13.14 9.67 -8.62
C PRO A 212 -13.62 8.22 -8.43
N GLU A 213 -14.67 7.80 -9.16
CA GLU A 213 -15.20 6.44 -9.15
C GLU A 213 -14.22 5.41 -9.70
N THR A 214 -13.34 5.77 -10.63
CA THR A 214 -12.34 4.86 -11.19
C THR A 214 -11.36 4.40 -10.12
N PHE A 215 -10.93 5.32 -9.25
CA PHE A 215 -10.07 4.99 -8.10
C PHE A 215 -10.80 4.11 -7.08
N SER A 216 -12.06 4.47 -6.78
CA SER A 216 -12.90 3.67 -5.87
C SER A 216 -13.15 2.27 -6.41
N ALA A 217 -13.35 2.10 -7.72
CA ALA A 217 -13.58 0.81 -8.35
C ALA A 217 -12.38 -0.15 -8.21
N SER A 218 -11.17 0.32 -8.46
CA SER A 218 -9.95 -0.49 -8.30
C SER A 218 -9.76 -0.94 -6.85
N MET A 219 -9.96 -0.04 -5.88
CA MET A 219 -9.88 -0.37 -4.46
C MET A 219 -10.96 -1.36 -4.03
N ASN A 220 -12.19 -1.21 -4.53
CA ASN A 220 -13.29 -2.11 -4.24
C ASN A 220 -13.04 -3.50 -4.81
N LEU A 221 -12.47 -3.58 -6.02
CA LEU A 221 -12.08 -4.84 -6.63
C LEU A 221 -10.98 -5.54 -5.82
N ALA A 222 -9.93 -4.82 -5.43
CA ALA A 222 -8.87 -5.36 -4.57
C ALA A 222 -9.43 -5.87 -3.23
N SER A 223 -10.30 -5.08 -2.59
CA SER A 223 -10.97 -5.47 -1.34
C SER A 223 -11.86 -6.70 -1.50
N LYS A 224 -12.56 -6.82 -2.63
CA LYS A 224 -13.38 -7.99 -2.97
C LYS A 224 -12.50 -9.24 -3.11
N LEU A 225 -11.46 -9.18 -3.95
CA LEU A 225 -10.55 -10.31 -4.17
C LEU A 225 -9.82 -10.73 -2.89
N TYR A 226 -9.44 -9.77 -2.06
CA TYR A 226 -8.89 -10.05 -0.74
C TYR A 226 -9.88 -10.83 0.14
N LYS A 227 -11.14 -10.39 0.21
CA LYS A 227 -12.19 -11.08 0.99
C LYS A 227 -12.53 -12.45 0.43
N GLU A 228 -12.38 -12.64 -0.85
CA GLU A 228 -12.48 -13.96 -1.51
C GLU A 228 -11.21 -14.80 -1.30
N GLN A 229 -10.19 -14.26 -0.62
CA GLN A 229 -8.88 -14.86 -0.37
C GLN A 229 -8.19 -15.28 -1.68
N SER A 230 -8.46 -14.57 -2.77
CA SER A 230 -7.91 -14.83 -4.10
C SER A 230 -6.52 -14.22 -4.25
N MET A 231 -5.48 -14.95 -3.87
CA MET A 231 -4.09 -14.49 -4.02
C MET A 231 -3.72 -14.30 -5.50
N SER A 232 -4.19 -15.17 -6.38
CA SER A 232 -4.03 -15.01 -7.84
C SER A 232 -4.68 -13.74 -8.37
N GLY A 233 -5.88 -13.41 -7.89
CA GLY A 233 -6.57 -12.17 -8.24
C GLY A 233 -5.82 -10.93 -7.73
N LEU A 234 -5.27 -10.97 -6.51
CA LEU A 234 -4.44 -9.87 -5.97
C LEU A 234 -3.15 -9.70 -6.76
N MET A 235 -2.51 -10.79 -7.18
CA MET A 235 -1.33 -10.73 -8.06
C MET A 235 -1.65 -10.16 -9.43
N ALA A 236 -2.80 -10.51 -10.01
CA ALA A 236 -3.24 -9.97 -11.29
C ALA A 236 -3.45 -8.45 -11.19
N ILE A 237 -4.08 -7.94 -10.12
CA ILE A 237 -4.23 -6.50 -9.88
C ILE A 237 -2.86 -5.83 -9.70
N ASP A 238 -1.95 -6.41 -8.91
CA ASP A 238 -0.61 -5.85 -8.70
C ASP A 238 0.15 -5.76 -10.03
N SER A 239 0.08 -6.81 -10.85
CA SER A 239 0.69 -6.83 -12.19
C SER A 239 0.06 -5.80 -13.12
N LEU A 240 -1.27 -5.65 -13.11
CA LEU A 240 -1.98 -4.64 -13.89
C LEU A 240 -1.62 -3.23 -13.43
N ASN A 241 -1.52 -2.97 -12.14
CA ASN A 241 -1.11 -1.68 -11.61
C ASN A 241 0.32 -1.31 -12.04
N LYS A 242 1.24 -2.29 -12.06
CA LYS A 242 2.61 -2.10 -12.55
C LYS A 242 2.68 -1.87 -14.08
N GLN A 243 1.79 -2.50 -14.85
CA GLN A 243 1.76 -2.38 -16.32
C GLN A 243 0.95 -1.16 -16.79
N ASN A 244 -0.17 -0.85 -16.13
CA ASN A 244 -1.16 0.14 -16.55
C ASN A 244 -0.94 1.54 -15.95
N MET A 245 0.24 1.85 -15.46
CA MET A 245 0.64 3.25 -15.38
C MET A 245 0.82 3.81 -16.81
N ASN A 246 -0.18 3.51 -17.64
CA ASN A 246 -0.27 4.02 -18.99
C ASN A 246 -0.94 5.38 -18.92
N PHE A 247 -0.12 6.42 -19.03
CA PHE A 247 -0.56 7.79 -19.29
C PHE A 247 -1.06 7.92 -20.74
N SER A 248 -1.97 7.02 -21.17
CA SER A 248 -2.57 7.09 -22.49
C SER A 248 -3.37 8.38 -22.71
N GLU A 249 -3.81 9.02 -21.63
CA GLU A 249 -4.46 10.35 -21.69
C GLU A 249 -3.47 11.50 -21.83
N LEU A 250 -2.17 11.24 -21.71
CA LEU A 250 -1.13 12.22 -21.90
C LEU A 250 -0.49 12.03 -23.30
N GLU A 251 -1.31 12.16 -24.34
CA GLU A 251 -0.89 11.95 -25.75
C GLU A 251 0.30 12.81 -26.18
N ASN A 252 0.56 13.93 -25.50
CA ASN A 252 1.58 14.91 -25.84
C ASN A 252 2.89 14.75 -25.05
N ILE A 253 3.10 13.63 -24.33
CA ILE A 253 4.34 13.41 -23.58
C ILE A 253 5.43 12.85 -24.49
N GLN A 254 6.62 13.43 -24.41
CA GLN A 254 7.81 12.90 -25.11
C GLN A 254 8.15 11.50 -24.62
N ASN A 255 8.62 10.62 -25.51
CA ASN A 255 8.93 9.23 -25.18
C ASN A 255 9.97 9.08 -24.06
N GLU A 256 10.94 10.00 -23.98
CA GLU A 256 11.96 10.00 -22.93
C GLU A 256 11.36 10.22 -21.53
N GLU A 257 10.41 11.13 -21.41
CA GLU A 257 9.72 11.41 -20.15
C GLU A 257 8.81 10.22 -19.73
N LYS A 258 8.14 9.57 -20.68
CA LYS A 258 7.39 8.32 -20.42
C LYS A 258 8.30 7.24 -19.86
N GLN A 259 9.49 7.07 -20.42
CA GLN A 259 10.48 6.11 -19.96
C GLN A 259 11.03 6.47 -18.57
N HIS A 260 11.30 7.74 -18.32
CA HIS A 260 11.74 8.21 -17.02
C HIS A 260 10.69 7.92 -15.94
N PHE A 261 9.43 8.23 -16.22
CA PHE A 261 8.33 7.99 -15.31
C PHE A 261 8.13 6.49 -15.03
N LYS A 262 8.20 5.64 -16.06
CA LYS A 262 8.11 4.19 -15.91
C LYS A 262 9.19 3.66 -14.97
N LYS A 263 10.45 4.05 -15.18
CA LYS A 263 11.57 3.66 -14.29
C LYS A 263 11.37 4.13 -12.86
N MET A 264 10.90 5.37 -12.67
CA MET A 264 10.62 5.91 -11.34
C MET A 264 9.51 5.11 -10.63
N THR A 265 8.48 4.70 -11.35
CA THR A 265 7.40 3.87 -10.84
C THR A 265 7.86 2.47 -10.46
N GLU A 266 8.64 1.82 -11.33
CA GLU A 266 9.26 0.52 -11.04
C GLU A 266 10.10 0.60 -9.75
N HIS A 267 10.91 1.65 -9.64
CA HIS A 267 11.70 1.91 -8.43
C HIS A 267 10.85 2.16 -7.18
N PHE A 268 9.73 2.85 -7.32
CA PHE A 268 8.79 3.09 -6.24
C PHE A 268 8.20 1.76 -5.70
N PHE A 269 7.76 0.87 -6.61
CA PHE A 269 7.25 -0.45 -6.23
C PHE A 269 8.34 -1.36 -5.65
N GLU A 270 9.57 -1.27 -6.14
CA GLU A 270 10.71 -1.98 -5.57
C GLU A 270 10.94 -1.59 -4.10
N ILE A 271 10.94 -0.28 -3.81
CA ILE A 271 11.13 0.25 -2.45
C ILE A 271 10.00 -0.18 -1.51
N LEU A 272 8.75 -0.12 -1.98
CA LEU A 272 7.59 -0.48 -1.16
C LEU A 272 7.42 -2.00 -0.98
N GLY A 273 7.90 -2.79 -1.91
CA GLY A 273 7.70 -4.24 -1.95
C GLY A 273 8.99 -5.03 -1.68
N SER A 274 9.74 -5.34 -2.76
CA SER A 274 10.82 -6.32 -2.72
C SER A 274 11.97 -5.95 -1.77
N ARG A 275 12.34 -4.66 -1.68
CA ARG A 275 13.38 -4.21 -0.74
C ARG A 275 12.94 -4.36 0.70
N ARG A 276 11.70 -4.02 1.02
CA ARG A 276 11.15 -4.23 2.38
C ARG A 276 11.13 -5.71 2.73
N ASN A 277 10.65 -6.55 1.81
CA ASN A 277 10.63 -7.99 2.01
C ASN A 277 12.03 -8.55 2.31
N GLU A 278 13.06 -8.09 1.59
CA GLU A 278 14.44 -8.54 1.85
C GLU A 278 14.96 -8.06 3.22
N GLN A 279 14.71 -6.80 3.57
CA GLN A 279 15.07 -6.26 4.89
C GLN A 279 14.36 -7.03 6.01
N TRP A 280 13.07 -7.29 5.85
CA TRP A 280 12.27 -8.01 6.86
C TRP A 280 12.73 -9.44 7.10
N MET A 281 13.31 -10.11 6.10
CA MET A 281 13.85 -11.45 6.30
C MET A 281 14.91 -11.50 7.40
N SER A 282 15.68 -10.43 7.60
CA SER A 282 16.66 -10.33 8.69
C SER A 282 16.03 -10.32 10.08
N ASN A 283 14.77 -9.87 10.19
CA ASN A 283 13.99 -9.85 11.43
C ASN A 283 13.13 -11.11 11.56
N ILE A 284 12.53 -11.58 10.46
CA ILE A 284 11.65 -12.77 10.45
C ILE A 284 12.41 -14.03 10.85
N ILE A 285 13.59 -14.27 10.29
CA ILE A 285 14.34 -15.51 10.54
C ILE A 285 14.69 -15.68 12.03
N PRO A 286 15.34 -14.74 12.72
CA PRO A 286 15.59 -14.86 14.15
C PRO A 286 14.30 -15.02 14.95
N MET A 287 13.25 -14.26 14.60
CA MET A 287 11.97 -14.27 15.29
C MET A 287 11.31 -15.65 15.30
N ILE A 288 11.20 -16.31 14.15
CA ILE A 288 10.57 -17.64 14.05
C ILE A 288 11.43 -18.74 14.65
N HIS A 289 12.75 -18.53 14.83
CA HIS A 289 13.63 -19.45 15.58
C HIS A 289 13.57 -19.21 17.08
N GLU A 290 13.28 -17.97 17.52
CA GLU A 290 13.13 -17.65 18.94
C GLU A 290 11.89 -18.32 19.54
N ASP A 291 10.72 -18.12 18.91
CA ASP A 291 9.48 -18.74 19.35
C ASP A 291 8.41 -18.73 18.24
N SER A 292 7.31 -19.43 18.47
CA SER A 292 6.15 -19.44 17.59
C SER A 292 5.62 -18.02 17.36
N SER A 293 5.58 -17.58 16.11
CA SER A 293 5.27 -16.20 15.73
C SER A 293 4.07 -16.12 14.79
N LEU A 294 3.19 -15.15 15.00
CA LEU A 294 2.21 -14.70 14.01
C LEU A 294 2.69 -13.38 13.41
N ILE A 295 3.09 -13.41 12.15
CA ILE A 295 3.62 -12.28 11.40
C ILE A 295 2.52 -11.78 10.48
N ALA A 296 2.01 -10.58 10.72
CA ALA A 296 0.92 -9.96 9.96
C ALA A 296 1.46 -8.76 9.17
N VAL A 297 1.38 -8.86 7.85
CA VAL A 297 1.84 -7.83 6.91
C VAL A 297 0.85 -7.68 5.76
N GLY A 298 0.87 -6.59 5.04
CA GLY A 298 0.00 -6.40 3.88
C GLY A 298 0.10 -7.57 2.89
N ALA A 299 -1.04 -8.07 2.41
CA ALA A 299 -1.12 -9.26 1.55
C ALA A 299 -0.22 -9.17 0.30
N GLY A 300 0.02 -7.96 -0.22
CA GLY A 300 0.94 -7.72 -1.32
C GLY A 300 2.39 -8.13 -1.03
N HIS A 301 2.80 -8.17 0.24
CA HIS A 301 4.13 -8.61 0.64
C HIS A 301 4.30 -10.14 0.62
N LEU A 302 3.20 -10.89 0.58
CA LEU A 302 3.25 -12.36 0.56
C LEU A 302 3.53 -12.93 -0.82
N ILE A 303 3.02 -12.26 -1.86
CA ILE A 303 2.84 -12.80 -3.21
C ILE A 303 4.01 -12.47 -4.15
N GLY A 304 4.09 -13.25 -5.22
CA GLY A 304 5.09 -13.05 -6.28
C GLY A 304 6.47 -13.65 -5.96
N PRO A 305 7.41 -13.54 -6.90
CA PRO A 305 8.75 -14.11 -6.77
C PRO A 305 9.56 -13.46 -5.64
N ASP A 306 9.34 -12.18 -5.39
CA ASP A 306 9.97 -11.43 -4.30
C ASP A 306 9.14 -11.41 -3.02
N GLY A 307 8.04 -12.16 -2.97
CA GLY A 307 7.15 -12.26 -1.82
C GLY A 307 7.77 -13.05 -0.66
N LEU A 308 7.29 -12.80 0.55
CA LEU A 308 7.80 -13.45 1.76
C LEU A 308 7.62 -14.99 1.72
N ILE A 309 6.55 -15.48 1.07
CA ILE A 309 6.34 -16.93 0.89
C ILE A 309 7.48 -17.54 0.08
N ALA A 310 7.81 -16.94 -1.08
CA ALA A 310 8.90 -17.39 -1.93
C ALA A 310 10.25 -17.31 -1.19
N LYS A 311 10.54 -16.17 -0.55
CA LYS A 311 11.79 -15.94 0.18
C LYS A 311 12.00 -16.90 1.35
N LEU A 312 10.95 -17.29 2.05
CA LEU A 312 11.03 -18.30 3.11
C LEU A 312 11.28 -19.70 2.51
N ARG A 313 10.59 -20.06 1.43
CA ARG A 313 10.77 -21.34 0.73
C ARG A 313 12.20 -21.47 0.18
N GLU A 314 12.75 -20.42 -0.42
CA GLU A 314 14.13 -20.37 -0.91
C GLU A 314 15.17 -20.62 0.21
N ARG A 315 14.84 -20.22 1.43
CA ARG A 315 15.67 -20.44 2.62
C ARG A 315 15.44 -21.80 3.29
N GLY A 316 14.66 -22.70 2.65
CA GLY A 316 14.45 -24.08 3.08
C GLY A 316 13.31 -24.28 4.08
N TYR A 317 12.51 -23.25 4.38
CA TYR A 317 11.31 -23.42 5.18
C TYR A 317 10.17 -24.03 4.37
N LYS A 318 9.35 -24.85 5.02
CA LYS A 318 8.09 -25.32 4.47
C LYS A 318 7.03 -24.26 4.77
N VAL A 319 6.45 -23.68 3.72
CA VAL A 319 5.41 -22.63 3.82
C VAL A 319 4.15 -23.13 3.10
N GLU A 320 3.10 -23.42 3.89
CA GLU A 320 1.87 -24.07 3.43
C GLU A 320 0.66 -23.23 3.75
N PRO A 321 -0.32 -23.13 2.81
CA PRO A 321 -1.57 -22.41 3.07
C PRO A 321 -2.42 -23.13 4.14
N ILE A 322 -3.04 -22.36 5.02
CA ILE A 322 -4.07 -22.82 5.97
C ILE A 322 -5.43 -22.52 5.33
N ARG A 323 -6.29 -23.55 5.27
CA ARG A 323 -7.61 -23.49 4.65
C ARG A 323 -8.72 -23.78 5.64
#